data_944a4068511c5d9d5d3f3b5f745a7ab9
#
_entry.id   944a4068511c5d9d5d3f3b5f745a7ab9
#
_cell.length_a   1.000
_cell.length_b   1.000
_cell.length_c   1.000
_cell.angle_alpha   90.00
_cell.angle_beta   90.00
_cell.angle_gamma   90.00
#
_symmetry.space_group_name_H-M   'P 1'
#
loop_
_entity.id
_entity.type
_entity.pdbx_description
1 polymer ?
#
loop_
_entity_poly.entity_id
_entity_poly.type
_entity_poly.pdbx_seq_one_letter_code
_entity_poly.pdbx_strand_id
1 'polypeptide(L)' 'MYLESIYVLSQKGSRVRAIDVGEHMGYSKPSVSRALGILRQNGLLLTDKDGFLTLTEQGERIARQTYERHTVLTELFV' A
#
# COMPACT_ATOMS: atom_id res chain seq x y z
N MET A 1 -1.34 -6.70 3.54
CA MET A 1 -1.85 -6.35 2.20
C MET A 1 -1.06 -5.18 1.64
N TYR A 2 -0.79 -5.21 0.34
CA TYR A 2 0.05 -4.18 -0.29
C TYR A 2 -0.54 -2.78 -0.19
N LEU A 3 -1.84 -2.65 -0.45
CA LEU A 3 -2.50 -1.33 -0.39
C LEU A 3 -2.43 -0.74 1.02
N GLU A 4 -2.63 -1.57 2.02
CA GLU A 4 -2.53 -1.15 3.41
C GLU A 4 -1.12 -0.69 3.75
N SER A 5 -0.10 -1.44 3.29
CA SER A 5 1.30 -1.08 3.53
C SER A 5 1.64 0.25 2.90
N ILE A 6 1.20 0.48 1.66
CA ILE A 6 1.43 1.75 0.97
C ILE A 6 0.72 2.89 1.72
N TYR A 7 -0.50 2.64 2.16
CA TYR A 7 -1.28 3.62 2.92
C TYR A 7 -0.56 4.02 4.22
N VAL A 8 -0.12 3.02 4.98
CA VAL A 8 0.58 3.25 6.25
C VAL A 8 1.88 4.02 6.03
N LEU A 9 2.67 3.62 5.02
CA LEU A 9 3.93 4.28 4.72
C LEU A 9 3.72 5.72 4.27
N SER A 10 2.67 5.99 3.49
CA SER A 10 2.39 7.34 3.03
C SER A 10 1.90 8.25 4.16
N GLN A 11 1.28 7.69 5.20
CA GLN A 11 0.86 8.45 6.37
C GLN A 11 2.03 8.99 7.18
N LYS A 12 3.21 8.42 7.02
CA LYS A 12 4.40 8.88 7.71
C LYS A 12 5.01 10.13 7.06
N GLY A 13 4.35 10.68 6.05
CA GLY A 13 4.77 11.91 5.40
C GLY A 13 5.87 11.74 4.36
N SER A 14 6.27 10.53 4.08
CA SER A 14 7.31 10.23 3.10
C SER A 14 6.68 9.70 1.82
N ARG A 15 7.30 9.98 0.69
CA ARG A 15 6.92 9.37 -0.57
C ARG A 15 7.32 7.91 -0.57
N VAL A 16 6.47 7.07 -1.14
CA VAL A 16 6.64 5.62 -1.11
C VAL A 16 7.08 5.11 -2.47
N ARG A 17 8.12 4.29 -2.47
CA ARG A 17 8.60 3.58 -3.66
C ARG A 17 8.42 2.09 -3.48
N ALA A 18 8.56 1.34 -4.58
CA ALA A 18 8.46 -0.12 -4.53
C ALA A 18 9.45 -0.74 -3.54
N ILE A 19 10.66 -0.18 -3.46
CA ILE A 19 11.67 -0.69 -2.53
C ILE A 19 11.24 -0.53 -1.08
N ASP A 20 10.56 0.57 -0.77
CA ASP A 20 10.06 0.82 0.59
C ASP A 20 9.00 -0.20 0.99
N VAL A 21 8.12 -0.53 0.05
CA VAL A 21 7.09 -1.55 0.26
C VAL A 21 7.73 -2.92 0.48
N GLY A 22 8.72 -3.26 -0.34
CA GLY A 22 9.43 -4.52 -0.23
C GLY A 22 10.12 -4.68 1.11
N GLU A 23 10.79 -3.65 1.58
CA GLU A 23 11.46 -3.66 2.87
C GLU A 23 10.46 -3.77 4.01
N HIS A 24 9.35 -3.04 3.92
CA HIS A 24 8.31 -3.07 4.95
C HIS A 24 7.68 -4.44 5.08
N MET A 25 7.43 -5.12 3.96
CA MET A 25 6.77 -6.41 3.95
C MET A 25 7.73 -7.60 3.98
N GLY A 26 9.02 -7.37 3.76
CA GLY A 26 10.00 -8.44 3.72
C GLY A 26 9.92 -9.30 2.47
N TYR A 27 9.45 -8.76 1.36
CA TYR A 27 9.30 -9.49 0.11
C TYR A 27 10.39 -9.10 -0.88
N SER A 28 10.67 -10.01 -1.83
CA SER A 28 11.66 -9.77 -2.86
C SER A 28 11.18 -8.71 -3.85
N LYS A 29 12.13 -8.06 -4.50
CA LYS A 29 11.88 -7.02 -5.49
C LYS A 29 10.97 -7.49 -6.63
N PRO A 30 11.19 -8.67 -7.26
CA PRO A 30 10.31 -9.15 -8.31
C PRO A 30 8.88 -9.39 -7.85
N SER A 31 8.69 -9.90 -6.62
CA SER A 31 7.37 -10.15 -6.06
C SER A 31 6.60 -8.85 -5.88
N VAL A 32 7.25 -7.84 -5.31
CA VAL A 32 6.66 -6.53 -5.09
C VAL A 32 6.29 -5.88 -6.42
N SER A 33 7.21 -5.92 -7.38
CA SER A 33 7.01 -5.31 -8.70
C SER A 33 5.79 -5.91 -9.40
N ARG A 34 5.64 -7.24 -9.33
CA ARG A 34 4.51 -7.94 -9.93
C ARG A 34 3.20 -7.53 -9.28
N ALA A 35 3.18 -7.51 -7.95
CA ALA A 35 1.97 -7.15 -7.20
C ALA A 35 1.54 -5.71 -7.47
N LEU A 36 2.50 -4.79 -7.51
CA LEU A 36 2.21 -3.39 -7.79
C LEU A 36 1.71 -3.20 -9.21
N GLY A 37 2.22 -3.99 -10.17
CA GLY A 37 1.73 -3.98 -11.54
C GLY A 37 0.27 -4.37 -11.62
N ILE A 38 -0.13 -5.40 -10.89
CA ILE A 38 -1.51 -5.86 -10.83
C ILE A 38 -2.43 -4.77 -10.24
N LEU A 39 -2.00 -4.15 -9.15
CA LEU A 39 -2.78 -3.08 -8.52
C LEU A 39 -2.95 -1.88 -9.47
N ARG A 40 -1.90 -1.55 -10.20
CA ARG A 40 -1.94 -0.46 -11.18
C ARG A 40 -2.92 -0.76 -12.32
N GLN A 41 -2.93 -2.02 -12.80
CA GLN A 41 -3.87 -2.44 -13.84
C GLN A 41 -5.32 -2.37 -13.39
N ASN A 42 -5.56 -2.58 -12.09
CA ASN A 42 -6.91 -2.52 -11.52
C ASN A 42 -7.33 -1.10 -11.13
N GLY A 43 -6.51 -0.11 -11.43
CA GLY A 43 -6.85 1.28 -11.15
C GLY A 43 -6.79 1.65 -9.68
N LEU A 44 -6.04 0.91 -8.88
CA LEU A 44 -5.91 1.16 -7.45
C LEU A 44 -4.63 1.92 -7.09
N LEU A 45 -3.67 1.95 -8.00
CA LEU A 45 -2.35 2.51 -7.75
C LEU A 45 -1.86 3.26 -8.99
N LEU A 46 -1.17 4.36 -8.76
CA LEU A 46 -0.49 5.12 -9.80
C LEU A 46 1.00 5.19 -9.48
N THR A 47 1.82 5.18 -10.51
CA THR A 47 3.27 5.36 -10.39
C THR A 47 3.67 6.57 -11.21
N ASP A 48 4.39 7.51 -10.60
CA ASP A 48 4.87 8.66 -11.35
C ASP A 48 6.20 8.32 -12.05
N LYS A 49 6.73 9.27 -12.80
CA LYS A 49 7.94 9.05 -13.57
C LYS A 49 9.20 8.85 -12.72
N ASP A 50 9.15 9.25 -11.46
CA ASP A 50 10.25 9.07 -10.50
C ASP A 50 10.13 7.77 -9.73
N GLY A 51 9.09 6.98 -10.02
CA GLY A 51 8.88 5.70 -9.36
C GLY A 51 8.15 5.78 -8.03
N PHE A 52 7.62 6.92 -7.68
CA PHE A 52 6.84 7.06 -6.45
C PHE A 52 5.43 6.52 -6.64
N LEU A 53 4.93 5.85 -5.62
CA LEU A 53 3.62 5.21 -5.64
C LEU A 53 2.59 6.13 -5.02
N THR A 54 1.44 6.24 -5.67
CA THR A 54 0.32 7.03 -5.18
C THR A 54 -0.94 6.18 -5.28
N LEU A 55 -1.70 6.08 -4.20
CA LEU A 55 -2.98 5.39 -4.22
C LEU A 55 -4.01 6.25 -4.95
N THR A 56 -4.80 5.60 -5.82
CA THR A 56 -5.96 6.27 -6.39
C THR A 56 -7.01 6.43 -5.29
N GLU A 57 -8.05 7.21 -5.57
CA GLU A 57 -9.16 7.37 -4.62
C GLU A 57 -9.74 6.01 -4.22
N GLN A 58 -9.93 5.14 -5.20
CA GLN A 58 -10.44 3.79 -4.96
C GLN A 58 -9.47 2.94 -4.14
N GLY A 59 -8.18 3.00 -4.46
CA GLY A 59 -7.16 2.27 -3.73
C GLY A 59 -7.04 2.74 -2.29
N GLU A 60 -7.08 4.05 -2.07
CA GLU A 60 -7.04 4.63 -0.73
C GLU A 60 -8.24 4.21 0.10
N ARG A 61 -9.42 4.17 -0.52
CA ARG A 61 -10.64 3.75 0.17
C ARG A 61 -10.52 2.31 0.68
N ILE A 62 -10.03 1.41 -0.17
CA ILE A 62 -9.85 0.01 0.21
C ILE A 62 -8.81 -0.13 1.30
N ALA A 63 -7.69 0.56 1.18
CA ALA A 63 -6.63 0.53 2.17
C ALA A 63 -7.10 1.05 3.52
N ARG A 64 -7.85 2.13 3.51
CA ARG A 64 -8.39 2.74 4.73
C ARG A 64 -9.36 1.78 5.43
N GLN A 65 -10.25 1.14 4.67
CA GLN A 65 -11.21 0.19 5.24
C GLN A 65 -10.49 -0.98 5.90
N THR A 66 -9.45 -1.51 5.26
CA THR A 66 -8.66 -2.60 5.81
C THR A 66 -7.96 -2.17 7.10
N TYR A 67 -7.36 -0.99 7.10
CA TYR A 67 -6.68 -0.45 8.27
C TYR A 67 -7.65 -0.23 9.44
N GLU A 68 -8.79 0.37 9.18
CA GLU A 68 -9.81 0.62 10.20
C GLU A 68 -10.35 -0.69 10.77
N ARG A 69 -10.56 -1.68 9.91
CA ARG A 69 -11.05 -2.99 10.33
C ARG A 69 -10.07 -3.67 11.29
N HIS A 70 -8.79 -3.60 11.00
CA HIS A 70 -7.75 -4.16 11.88
C HIS A 70 -7.74 -3.45 13.22
N THR A 71 -7.86 -2.14 13.23
CA THR A 71 -7.90 -1.34 14.45
C THR A 71 -9.09 -1.70 15.31
N VAL A 72 -10.27 -1.81 14.70
CA VAL A 72 -11.51 -2.15 15.41
C VAL A 72 -11.41 -3.56 16.02
N LEU A 73 -10.88 -4.51 15.25
CA LEU A 73 -10.71 -5.87 15.76
C LEU A 73 -9.76 -5.92 16.96
N THR A 74 -8.70 -5.15 16.90
CA THR A 74 -7.74 -5.05 18.00
C THR A 74 -8.42 -4.48 19.25
N GLU A 75 -9.23 -3.48 19.11
CA GLU A 75 -9.96 -2.87 20.22
C GLU A 75 -10.95 -3.86 20.84
N LEU A 76 -11.62 -4.66 20.01
CA LEU A 76 -12.61 -5.62 20.51
C LEU A 76 -11.98 -6.74 21.34
N PHE A 77 -10.72 -7.08 21.06
CA PHE A 77 -10.05 -8.16 21.77
C PHE A 77 -9.16 -7.69 22.93
N VAL A 78 -9.09 -6.40 23.12
CA VAL A 78 -8.37 -5.81 24.24
C VAL A 78 -9.36 -5.39 25.32
#